data_dbae52aa511437504d94d24571d53fbf
#
_entry.id   dbae52aa511437504d94d24571d53fbf
#
_cell.length_a   1.000
_cell.length_b   1.000
_cell.length_c   1.000
_cell.angle_alpha   90.00
_cell.angle_beta   90.00
_cell.angle_gamma   90.00
#
_symmetry.space_group_name_H-M   'P 1'
#
loop_
_entity.id
_entity.type
_entity.pdbx_description
1 polymer ?
#
loop_
_entity_poly.entity_id
_entity_poly.type
_entity_poly.pdbx_seq_one_letter_code
_entity_poly.pdbx_strand_id
1 'polypeptide(L)'
;MRLDRDRRWLLFALLPGIPIAVGDLVLGPAQSLAGLLMICTLLAATRLDGPCTGSVALYVVLLAAGVAVWEGDLGEQGMLVRLAVLALGGAYATWSAARRVAHEGELTETSSVAQRAILQPTTFRLGGVAVCARYHSASPQALLGGDLYAFAHTAAGLRLLIGDVRGNGLSAVRLSAAVISFFRDSAYTRPDLPAVLDATDRRLAALLGAEDFVTALAAEFRTTRRSAGTRVRLANCGHHPPLLLPAGAPPRLLAPAEPTTPLGLHPAPVVQDVTLGPGDRLLFYTDGLAEARSPEGDMVDLAGLRSACSRAVLDDAADALQEALLRHTDGVLADDVAFILVESCPPVSAPDLRGACGTRAG
;
A
#
# COMPACT_ATOMS: atom_id res chain seq x y z
N MET A 1 8.81 -4.60 -15.61
CA MET A 1 8.15 -5.85 -15.17
C MET A 1 6.76 -6.07 -15.79
N ARG A 2 5.79 -5.12 -15.79
CA ARG A 2 4.46 -5.28 -16.41
C ARG A 2 4.55 -5.57 -17.92
N LEU A 3 5.28 -4.78 -18.70
CA LEU A 3 5.43 -4.94 -20.16
C LEU A 3 5.96 -6.32 -20.58
N ASP A 4 6.86 -6.92 -19.81
CA ASP A 4 7.40 -8.25 -20.11
C ASP A 4 6.39 -9.38 -19.81
N ARG A 5 5.57 -9.21 -18.77
CA ARG A 5 4.49 -10.12 -18.41
C ARG A 5 3.37 -10.09 -19.44
N ASP A 6 2.95 -8.89 -19.86
CA ASP A 6 1.87 -8.73 -20.84
C ASP A 6 2.28 -9.28 -22.22
N ARG A 7 3.56 -9.12 -22.59
CA ARG A 7 4.15 -9.71 -23.81
C ARG A 7 4.16 -11.24 -23.76
N ARG A 8 4.47 -11.84 -22.60
CA ARG A 8 4.39 -13.32 -22.43
C ARG A 8 2.96 -13.82 -22.52
N TRP A 9 2.00 -13.12 -21.93
CA TRP A 9 0.58 -13.46 -22.03
C TRP A 9 0.03 -13.29 -23.44
N LEU A 10 0.46 -12.28 -24.17
CA LEU A 10 0.10 -12.09 -25.57
C LEU A 10 0.58 -13.29 -26.42
N LEU A 11 1.84 -13.69 -26.26
CA LEU A 11 2.38 -14.86 -26.94
C LEU A 11 1.63 -16.15 -26.58
N PHE A 12 1.31 -16.32 -25.30
CA PHE A 12 0.54 -17.47 -24.83
C PHE A 12 -0.88 -17.51 -25.42
N ALA A 13 -1.55 -16.36 -25.53
CA ALA A 13 -2.88 -16.27 -26.13
C ALA A 13 -2.87 -16.54 -27.65
N LEU A 14 -1.80 -16.22 -28.36
CA LEU A 14 -1.64 -16.46 -29.79
C LEU A 14 -1.24 -17.93 -30.10
N LEU A 15 -0.61 -18.61 -29.14
CA LEU A 15 -0.03 -19.96 -29.36
C LEU A 15 -1.02 -21.00 -29.87
N PRO A 16 -2.30 -21.09 -29.42
CA PRO A 16 -3.25 -22.06 -29.92
C PRO A 16 -3.70 -21.79 -31.37
N GLY A 17 -3.56 -20.58 -31.88
CA GLY A 17 -4.07 -20.19 -33.20
C GLY A 17 -3.43 -20.96 -34.36
N ILE A 18 -2.11 -21.19 -34.31
CA ILE A 18 -1.39 -21.89 -35.40
C ILE A 18 -1.81 -23.37 -35.51
N PRO A 19 -1.77 -24.18 -34.44
CA PRO A 19 -2.18 -25.58 -34.55
C PRO A 19 -3.66 -25.76 -34.92
N ILE A 20 -4.54 -24.85 -34.48
CA ILE A 20 -5.95 -24.86 -34.88
C ILE A 20 -6.08 -24.58 -36.37
N ALA A 21 -5.39 -23.58 -36.91
CA ALA A 21 -5.41 -23.25 -38.34
C ALA A 21 -4.82 -24.39 -39.22
N VAL A 22 -3.71 -25.00 -38.75
CA VAL A 22 -3.14 -26.17 -39.43
C VAL A 22 -4.10 -27.36 -39.42
N GLY A 23 -4.75 -27.59 -38.25
CA GLY A 23 -5.78 -28.66 -38.16
C GLY A 23 -6.96 -28.40 -39.08
N ASP A 24 -7.40 -27.15 -39.22
CA ASP A 24 -8.49 -26.75 -40.15
C ASP A 24 -8.10 -27.07 -41.60
N LEU A 25 -6.90 -26.69 -42.02
CA LEU A 25 -6.37 -27.00 -43.35
C LEU A 25 -6.24 -28.51 -43.64
N VAL A 26 -5.96 -29.32 -42.63
CA VAL A 26 -5.83 -30.81 -42.80
C VAL A 26 -7.19 -31.47 -42.88
N LEU A 27 -8.19 -31.00 -42.13
CA LEU A 27 -9.53 -31.57 -42.09
C LEU A 27 -10.39 -31.10 -43.26
N GLY A 28 -10.05 -29.99 -43.87
CA GLY A 28 -10.75 -29.39 -45.01
C GLY A 28 -12.11 -28.78 -44.66
N PRO A 29 -12.78 -28.13 -45.62
CA PRO A 29 -13.93 -27.25 -45.40
C PRO A 29 -15.16 -27.95 -44.80
N ALA A 30 -15.25 -29.27 -44.93
CA ALA A 30 -16.38 -30.07 -44.37
C ALA A 30 -16.35 -30.17 -42.83
N GLN A 31 -15.18 -29.99 -42.17
CA GLN A 31 -14.99 -30.13 -40.73
C GLN A 31 -14.21 -28.96 -40.15
N SER A 32 -14.58 -27.73 -40.50
CA SER A 32 -13.83 -26.54 -40.09
C SER A 32 -13.74 -26.33 -38.58
N LEU A 33 -12.51 -26.14 -38.12
CA LEU A 33 -12.16 -25.81 -36.73
C LEU A 33 -12.09 -24.29 -36.47
N ALA A 34 -12.40 -23.45 -37.46
CA ALA A 34 -12.26 -21.98 -37.37
C ALA A 34 -12.93 -21.39 -36.11
N GLY A 35 -14.06 -21.97 -35.67
CA GLY A 35 -14.72 -21.52 -34.42
C GLY A 35 -13.88 -21.69 -33.16
N LEU A 36 -12.93 -22.64 -33.11
CA LEU A 36 -12.03 -22.85 -31.97
C LEU A 36 -10.99 -21.72 -31.81
N LEU A 37 -10.74 -20.96 -32.88
CA LEU A 37 -9.85 -19.81 -32.81
C LEU A 37 -10.33 -18.75 -31.80
N MET A 38 -11.62 -18.75 -31.43
CA MET A 38 -12.16 -17.89 -30.35
C MET A 38 -11.45 -18.11 -29.03
N ILE A 39 -10.86 -19.30 -28.77
CA ILE A 39 -10.10 -19.61 -27.55
C ILE A 39 -8.94 -18.59 -27.35
N CYS A 40 -8.27 -18.23 -28.45
CA CYS A 40 -7.17 -17.21 -28.38
C CYS A 40 -7.68 -15.89 -27.84
N THR A 41 -8.82 -15.41 -28.35
CA THR A 41 -9.42 -14.14 -27.92
C THR A 41 -9.94 -14.22 -26.48
N LEU A 42 -10.55 -15.32 -26.08
CA LEU A 42 -11.01 -15.52 -24.70
C LEU A 42 -9.85 -15.57 -23.72
N LEU A 43 -8.76 -16.28 -24.04
CA LEU A 43 -7.55 -16.28 -23.23
C LEU A 43 -6.95 -14.87 -23.08
N ALA A 44 -6.86 -14.11 -24.18
CA ALA A 44 -6.42 -12.72 -24.15
C ALA A 44 -7.29 -11.87 -23.20
N ALA A 45 -8.62 -11.98 -23.32
CA ALA A 45 -9.57 -11.21 -22.52
C ALA A 45 -9.49 -11.48 -21.02
N THR A 46 -8.92 -12.60 -20.57
CA THR A 46 -8.79 -12.90 -19.13
C THR A 46 -7.70 -12.07 -18.42
N ARG A 47 -6.67 -11.63 -19.15
CA ARG A 47 -5.47 -11.03 -18.55
C ARG A 47 -4.98 -9.75 -19.24
N LEU A 48 -5.26 -9.59 -20.55
CA LEU A 48 -4.84 -8.43 -21.30
C LEU A 48 -5.88 -7.30 -21.25
N ASP A 49 -5.45 -6.10 -21.56
CA ASP A 49 -6.30 -4.93 -21.73
C ASP A 49 -7.11 -4.97 -23.05
N GLY A 50 -8.01 -3.97 -23.21
CA GLY A 50 -8.85 -3.86 -24.40
C GLY A 50 -8.03 -3.83 -25.71
N PRO A 51 -7.06 -2.92 -25.91
CA PRO A 51 -6.25 -2.83 -27.13
C PRO A 51 -5.49 -4.10 -27.48
N CYS A 52 -4.86 -4.76 -26.48
CA CYS A 52 -4.16 -6.02 -26.70
C CYS A 52 -5.13 -7.17 -27.04
N THR A 53 -6.28 -7.24 -26.36
CA THR A 53 -7.33 -8.24 -26.68
C THR A 53 -7.87 -7.98 -28.09
N GLY A 54 -8.08 -6.74 -28.50
CA GLY A 54 -8.50 -6.35 -29.85
C GLY A 54 -7.53 -6.77 -30.94
N SER A 55 -6.22 -6.66 -30.68
CA SER A 55 -5.19 -7.11 -31.64
C SER A 55 -5.19 -8.63 -31.80
N VAL A 56 -5.44 -9.41 -30.73
CA VAL A 56 -5.60 -10.87 -30.80
C VAL A 56 -6.90 -11.23 -31.56
N ALA A 57 -7.99 -10.51 -31.31
CA ALA A 57 -9.26 -10.73 -32.02
C ALA A 57 -9.10 -10.48 -33.53
N LEU A 58 -8.41 -9.40 -33.91
CA LEU A 58 -8.11 -9.11 -35.31
C LEU A 58 -7.23 -10.18 -35.94
N TYR A 59 -6.19 -10.65 -35.26
CA TYR A 59 -5.35 -11.75 -35.68
C TYR A 59 -6.16 -13.02 -35.95
N VAL A 60 -7.08 -13.39 -35.06
CA VAL A 60 -7.95 -14.56 -35.18
C VAL A 60 -8.84 -14.47 -36.42
N VAL A 61 -9.46 -13.30 -36.65
CA VAL A 61 -10.32 -13.09 -37.85
C VAL A 61 -9.50 -13.16 -39.12
N LEU A 62 -8.32 -12.54 -39.16
CA LEU A 62 -7.44 -12.58 -40.33
C LEU A 62 -6.89 -13.97 -40.61
N LEU A 63 -6.58 -14.76 -39.57
CA LEU A 63 -6.11 -16.11 -39.69
C LEU A 63 -7.23 -17.01 -40.29
N ALA A 64 -8.45 -16.93 -39.75
CA ALA A 64 -9.60 -17.67 -40.27
C ALA A 64 -9.94 -17.27 -41.73
N ALA A 65 -9.90 -16.00 -42.05
CA ALA A 65 -10.12 -15.52 -43.41
C ALA A 65 -9.02 -15.99 -44.37
N GLY A 66 -7.74 -16.05 -43.93
CA GLY A 66 -6.62 -16.55 -44.70
C GLY A 66 -6.78 -18.06 -45.05
N VAL A 67 -7.21 -18.88 -44.08
CA VAL A 67 -7.52 -20.30 -44.32
C VAL A 67 -8.66 -20.42 -45.33
N ALA A 68 -9.74 -19.64 -45.17
CA ALA A 68 -10.88 -19.68 -46.07
C ALA A 68 -10.55 -19.27 -47.52
N VAL A 69 -9.64 -18.29 -47.71
CA VAL A 69 -9.13 -17.93 -49.05
C VAL A 69 -8.34 -19.09 -49.66
N TRP A 70 -7.53 -19.76 -48.85
CA TRP A 70 -6.74 -20.90 -49.32
C TRP A 70 -7.61 -22.08 -49.75
N GLU A 71 -8.68 -22.37 -49.02
CA GLU A 71 -9.64 -23.46 -49.31
C GLU A 71 -10.62 -23.08 -50.41
N GLY A 72 -10.73 -21.78 -50.75
CA GLY A 72 -11.64 -21.31 -51.81
C GLY A 72 -13.10 -21.18 -51.40
N ASP A 73 -13.39 -21.29 -50.08
CA ASP A 73 -14.75 -21.27 -49.53
C ASP A 73 -15.14 -19.91 -48.85
N LEU A 74 -14.32 -18.89 -49.01
CA LEU A 74 -14.54 -17.54 -48.39
C LEU A 74 -15.94 -16.97 -48.73
N GLY A 75 -16.50 -17.29 -49.89
CA GLY A 75 -17.83 -16.83 -50.31
C GLY A 75 -19.00 -17.70 -49.84
N GLU A 76 -18.74 -18.80 -49.19
CA GLU A 76 -19.78 -19.69 -48.69
C GLU A 76 -20.50 -19.08 -47.47
N GLN A 77 -21.82 -19.27 -47.42
CA GLN A 77 -22.64 -18.72 -46.29
C GLN A 77 -22.15 -19.22 -44.93
N GLY A 78 -21.71 -20.47 -44.83
CA GLY A 78 -21.19 -21.11 -43.63
C GLY A 78 -19.94 -20.37 -43.09
N MET A 79 -19.01 -20.03 -43.99
CA MET A 79 -17.78 -19.32 -43.64
C MET A 79 -18.06 -17.85 -43.22
N LEU A 80 -18.94 -17.16 -43.93
CA LEU A 80 -19.35 -15.81 -43.58
C LEU A 80 -19.97 -15.74 -42.17
N VAL A 81 -20.79 -16.72 -41.80
CA VAL A 81 -21.35 -16.82 -40.45
C VAL A 81 -20.25 -17.04 -39.39
N ARG A 82 -19.27 -17.92 -39.66
CA ARG A 82 -18.14 -18.16 -38.74
C ARG A 82 -17.30 -16.89 -38.53
N LEU A 83 -16.95 -16.19 -39.61
CA LEU A 83 -16.21 -14.92 -39.53
C LEU A 83 -17.02 -13.86 -38.77
N ALA A 84 -18.33 -13.79 -38.97
CA ALA A 84 -19.18 -12.87 -38.21
C ALA A 84 -19.20 -13.22 -36.71
N VAL A 85 -19.28 -14.48 -36.33
CA VAL A 85 -19.25 -14.97 -34.96
C VAL A 85 -17.89 -14.63 -34.31
N LEU A 86 -16.76 -14.87 -35.01
CA LEU A 86 -15.43 -14.53 -34.53
C LEU A 86 -15.26 -13.00 -34.32
N ALA A 87 -15.76 -12.21 -35.28
CA ALA A 87 -15.67 -10.75 -35.21
C ALA A 87 -16.56 -10.20 -34.07
N LEU A 88 -17.80 -10.64 -33.93
CA LEU A 88 -18.70 -10.18 -32.85
C LEU A 88 -18.22 -10.65 -31.47
N GLY A 89 -17.79 -11.92 -31.37
CA GLY A 89 -17.21 -12.46 -30.14
C GLY A 89 -15.92 -11.74 -29.75
N GLY A 90 -15.06 -11.43 -30.72
CA GLY A 90 -13.84 -10.64 -30.55
C GLY A 90 -14.13 -9.22 -30.09
N ALA A 91 -15.12 -8.56 -30.69
CA ALA A 91 -15.56 -7.22 -30.27
C ALA A 91 -16.12 -7.23 -28.84
N TYR A 92 -16.94 -8.21 -28.49
CA TYR A 92 -17.44 -8.38 -27.12
C TYR A 92 -16.33 -8.64 -26.11
N ALA A 93 -15.37 -9.52 -26.42
CA ALA A 93 -14.23 -9.82 -25.57
C ALA A 93 -13.36 -8.58 -25.34
N THR A 94 -13.09 -7.79 -26.39
CA THR A 94 -12.37 -6.53 -26.34
C THR A 94 -13.08 -5.51 -25.45
N TRP A 95 -14.38 -5.32 -25.64
CA TRP A 95 -15.19 -4.43 -24.82
C TRP A 95 -15.23 -4.89 -23.36
N SER A 96 -15.40 -6.18 -23.10
CA SER A 96 -15.41 -6.75 -21.75
C SER A 96 -14.07 -6.55 -21.05
N ALA A 97 -12.93 -6.78 -21.73
CA ALA A 97 -11.60 -6.53 -21.22
C ALA A 97 -11.39 -5.04 -20.90
N ALA A 98 -11.80 -4.14 -21.79
CA ALA A 98 -11.73 -2.70 -21.55
C ALA A 98 -12.58 -2.26 -20.36
N ARG A 99 -13.81 -2.77 -20.24
CA ARG A 99 -14.68 -2.50 -19.08
C ARG A 99 -14.11 -2.99 -17.77
N ARG A 100 -13.51 -4.18 -17.76
CA ARG A 100 -12.87 -4.72 -16.56
C ARG A 100 -11.74 -3.79 -16.08
N VAL A 101 -10.84 -3.39 -16.99
CA VAL A 101 -9.73 -2.48 -16.66
C VAL A 101 -10.23 -1.12 -16.17
N ALA A 102 -11.28 -0.57 -16.81
CA ALA A 102 -11.89 0.69 -16.37
C ALA A 102 -12.51 0.57 -14.96
N HIS A 103 -13.22 -0.51 -14.68
CA HIS A 103 -13.83 -0.73 -13.38
C HIS A 103 -12.80 -0.96 -12.26
N GLU A 104 -11.73 -1.70 -12.54
CA GLU A 104 -10.59 -1.83 -11.63
C GLU A 104 -9.95 -0.47 -11.34
N GLY A 105 -9.83 0.41 -12.35
CA GLY A 105 -9.32 1.76 -12.22
C GLY A 105 -10.20 2.66 -11.34
N GLU A 106 -11.52 2.66 -11.55
CA GLU A 106 -12.47 3.45 -10.75
C GLU A 106 -12.47 3.04 -9.26
N LEU A 107 -12.41 1.74 -8.99
CA LEU A 107 -12.30 1.22 -7.61
C LEU A 107 -11.00 1.67 -6.94
N THR A 108 -9.89 1.64 -7.68
CA THR A 108 -8.59 2.07 -7.18
C THR A 108 -8.56 3.58 -6.90
N GLU A 109 -9.11 4.40 -7.78
CA GLU A 109 -9.16 5.85 -7.60
C GLU A 109 -10.00 6.24 -6.38
N THR A 110 -11.22 5.70 -6.25
CA THR A 110 -12.11 5.96 -5.10
C THR A 110 -11.43 5.57 -3.78
N SER A 111 -10.75 4.44 -3.76
CA SER A 111 -10.05 3.97 -2.57
C SER A 111 -8.82 4.83 -2.24
N SER A 112 -8.08 5.34 -3.23
CA SER A 112 -6.91 6.22 -2.99
C SER A 112 -7.34 7.55 -2.35
N VAL A 113 -8.46 8.09 -2.76
CA VAL A 113 -9.05 9.28 -2.13
C VAL A 113 -9.44 9.01 -0.68
N ALA A 114 -10.05 7.85 -0.40
CA ALA A 114 -10.41 7.46 0.96
C ALA A 114 -9.17 7.28 1.86
N GLN A 115 -8.13 6.61 1.40
CA GLN A 115 -6.90 6.41 2.17
C GLN A 115 -6.18 7.73 2.43
N ARG A 116 -6.04 8.61 1.43
CA ARG A 116 -5.46 9.95 1.62
C ARG A 116 -6.27 10.82 2.57
N ALA A 117 -7.58 10.66 2.63
CA ALA A 117 -8.42 11.35 3.62
C ALA A 117 -8.19 10.85 5.05
N ILE A 118 -7.79 9.57 5.22
CA ILE A 118 -7.53 8.94 6.51
C ILE A 118 -6.08 9.22 6.98
N LEU A 119 -5.10 9.15 6.05
CA LEU A 119 -3.66 9.31 6.31
C LEU A 119 -3.18 10.70 5.86
N GLN A 120 -3.76 11.75 6.42
CA GLN A 120 -3.33 13.12 6.10
C GLN A 120 -1.96 13.42 6.74
N PRO A 121 -1.00 13.97 5.96
CA PRO A 121 0.22 14.53 6.53
C PRO A 121 -0.13 15.52 7.63
N THR A 122 0.52 15.38 8.77
CA THR A 122 0.13 16.13 9.97
C THR A 122 1.36 16.55 10.75
N THR A 123 1.40 17.81 11.17
CA THR A 123 2.43 18.33 12.08
C THR A 123 1.73 19.07 13.22
N PHE A 124 2.05 18.68 14.46
CA PHE A 124 1.51 19.33 15.64
C PHE A 124 2.46 19.23 16.84
N ARG A 125 2.21 20.06 17.85
CA ARG A 125 2.90 19.98 19.15
C ARG A 125 1.89 19.75 20.27
N LEU A 126 2.20 18.84 21.16
CA LEU A 126 1.33 18.49 22.27
C LEU A 126 2.13 18.03 23.49
N GLY A 127 1.92 18.68 24.64
CA GLY A 127 2.40 18.18 25.94
C GLY A 127 3.90 17.91 26.03
N GLY A 128 4.77 18.67 25.34
CA GLY A 128 6.22 18.48 25.37
C GLY A 128 6.74 17.50 24.31
N VAL A 129 5.93 17.17 23.32
CA VAL A 129 6.37 16.48 22.09
C VAL A 129 5.92 17.24 20.86
N ALA A 130 6.76 17.24 19.83
CA ALA A 130 6.41 17.62 18.47
C ALA A 130 6.28 16.35 17.63
N VAL A 131 5.28 16.30 16.78
CA VAL A 131 4.95 15.14 15.93
C VAL A 131 4.85 15.62 14.50
N CYS A 132 5.48 14.90 13.59
CA CYS A 132 5.34 15.09 12.16
C CYS A 132 5.11 13.72 11.50
N ALA A 133 3.97 13.54 10.86
CA ALA A 133 3.61 12.33 10.13
C ALA A 133 3.57 12.60 8.63
N ARG A 134 4.09 11.69 7.84
CA ARG A 134 4.06 11.70 6.37
C ARG A 134 3.58 10.36 5.85
N TYR A 135 2.88 10.43 4.74
CA TYR A 135 2.48 9.27 3.95
C TYR A 135 2.78 9.53 2.48
N HIS A 136 3.37 8.57 1.83
CA HIS A 136 3.68 8.60 0.40
C HIS A 136 3.25 7.30 -0.27
N SER A 137 2.36 7.40 -1.24
CA SER A 137 1.90 6.23 -1.99
C SER A 137 2.90 5.88 -3.09
N ALA A 138 3.19 4.59 -3.25
CA ALA A 138 4.15 4.05 -4.21
C ALA A 138 3.81 4.44 -5.66
N SER A 139 2.52 4.52 -6.00
CA SER A 139 2.07 4.93 -7.34
C SER A 139 0.62 5.42 -7.29
N PRO A 140 0.25 6.42 -8.10
CA PRO A 140 -1.16 6.84 -8.26
C PRO A 140 -2.08 5.70 -8.74
N GLN A 141 -1.50 4.66 -9.34
CA GLN A 141 -2.21 3.50 -9.92
C GLN A 141 -1.86 2.19 -9.18
N ALA A 142 -1.03 2.23 -8.11
CA ALA A 142 -0.76 1.06 -7.28
C ALA A 142 -2.03 0.66 -6.51
N LEU A 143 -2.20 -0.63 -6.30
CA LEU A 143 -3.15 -1.14 -5.34
C LEU A 143 -2.80 -0.50 -4.00
N LEU A 144 -3.79 0.09 -3.36
CA LEU A 144 -3.65 0.78 -2.08
C LEU A 144 -3.03 -0.12 -1.02
N GLY A 145 -2.05 0.42 -0.30
CA GLY A 145 -1.39 -0.27 0.79
C GLY A 145 -2.26 -0.41 2.03
N GLY A 146 -1.79 -1.27 2.92
CA GLY A 146 -2.37 -1.49 4.24
C GLY A 146 -1.93 -0.51 5.32
N ASP A 147 -1.00 0.40 5.01
CA ASP A 147 -0.44 1.37 5.94
C ASP A 147 -1.51 2.13 6.73
N LEU A 148 -1.26 2.32 8.01
CA LEU A 148 -2.14 3.07 8.89
C LEU A 148 -1.36 3.79 9.99
N TYR A 149 -1.86 4.94 10.42
CA TYR A 149 -1.47 5.57 11.67
C TYR A 149 -2.63 6.35 12.29
N ALA A 150 -2.59 6.51 13.60
CA ALA A 150 -3.59 7.26 14.33
C ALA A 150 -3.00 7.94 15.56
N PHE A 151 -3.63 9.04 15.94
CA PHE A 151 -3.30 9.79 17.16
C PHE A 151 -4.54 9.94 18.02
N ALA A 152 -4.34 9.88 19.35
CA ALA A 152 -5.35 10.18 20.36
C ALA A 152 -4.73 11.01 21.48
N HIS A 153 -5.28 12.19 21.72
CA HIS A 153 -4.89 13.03 22.87
C HIS A 153 -5.76 12.65 24.07
N THR A 154 -5.17 11.99 25.05
CA THR A 154 -5.88 11.47 26.23
C THR A 154 -5.42 12.18 27.49
N ALA A 155 -6.14 11.96 28.61
CA ALA A 155 -5.72 12.42 29.93
C ALA A 155 -4.36 11.81 30.35
N ALA A 156 -3.99 10.65 29.83
CA ALA A 156 -2.70 10.01 30.07
C ALA A 156 -1.54 10.58 29.24
N GLY A 157 -1.84 11.38 28.22
CA GLY A 157 -0.89 11.95 27.28
C GLY A 157 -1.26 11.65 25.81
N LEU A 158 -0.31 11.83 24.93
CA LEU A 158 -0.46 11.49 23.52
C LEU A 158 -0.30 9.97 23.35
N ARG A 159 -1.28 9.33 22.74
CA ARG A 159 -1.18 7.96 22.24
C ARG A 159 -1.13 7.96 20.72
N LEU A 160 -0.24 7.18 20.14
CA LEU A 160 -0.16 6.96 18.70
C LEU A 160 -0.19 5.46 18.40
N LEU A 161 -0.64 5.14 17.21
CA LEU A 161 -0.56 3.82 16.59
C LEU A 161 0.03 4.01 15.19
N ILE A 162 0.94 3.13 14.78
CA ILE A 162 1.35 2.91 13.40
C ILE A 162 1.27 1.41 13.13
N GLY A 163 0.95 1.02 11.92
CA GLY A 163 0.80 -0.38 11.55
C GLY A 163 0.63 -0.57 10.05
N ASP A 164 0.55 -1.83 9.66
CA ASP A 164 0.28 -2.23 8.29
C ASP A 164 -0.64 -3.44 8.26
N VAL A 165 -1.63 -3.43 7.37
CA VAL A 165 -2.58 -4.52 7.11
C VAL A 165 -1.99 -5.45 6.05
N ARG A 166 -1.88 -6.73 6.34
CA ARG A 166 -1.48 -7.71 5.35
C ARG A 166 -2.34 -7.63 4.09
N GLY A 167 -1.71 -7.43 2.94
CA GLY A 167 -2.39 -7.37 1.64
C GLY A 167 -2.61 -5.94 1.14
N ASN A 168 -3.34 -5.81 0.06
CA ASN A 168 -3.53 -4.54 -0.63
C ASN A 168 -4.95 -4.38 -1.16
N GLY A 169 -5.25 -3.20 -1.69
CA GLY A 169 -6.54 -2.88 -2.28
C GLY A 169 -7.62 -2.47 -1.27
N LEU A 170 -8.87 -2.48 -1.71
CA LEU A 170 -10.00 -1.96 -0.94
C LEU A 170 -10.23 -2.68 0.40
N SER A 171 -9.94 -3.99 0.47
CA SER A 171 -10.03 -4.75 1.72
C SER A 171 -9.05 -4.25 2.77
N ALA A 172 -7.78 -4.01 2.39
CA ALA A 172 -6.77 -3.46 3.28
C ALA A 172 -7.14 -2.06 3.77
N VAL A 173 -7.62 -1.17 2.90
CA VAL A 173 -8.09 0.17 3.28
C VAL A 173 -9.26 0.11 4.28
N ARG A 174 -10.21 -0.78 4.08
CA ARG A 174 -11.34 -0.97 5.02
C ARG A 174 -10.87 -1.45 6.38
N LEU A 175 -9.93 -2.40 6.42
CA LEU A 175 -9.35 -2.89 7.67
C LEU A 175 -8.51 -1.80 8.35
N SER A 176 -7.69 -1.04 7.63
CA SER A 176 -6.93 0.10 8.16
C SER A 176 -7.86 1.13 8.81
N ALA A 177 -8.95 1.50 8.13
CA ALA A 177 -9.95 2.43 8.68
C ALA A 177 -10.62 1.88 9.95
N ALA A 178 -10.92 0.57 10.00
CA ALA A 178 -11.50 -0.08 11.16
C ALA A 178 -10.51 -0.08 12.35
N VAL A 179 -9.25 -0.44 12.11
CA VAL A 179 -8.19 -0.41 13.14
C VAL A 179 -8.02 0.99 13.72
N ILE A 180 -7.94 2.02 12.87
CA ILE A 180 -7.84 3.43 13.29
C ILE A 180 -9.02 3.82 14.18
N SER A 181 -10.25 3.47 13.76
CA SER A 181 -11.47 3.74 14.53
C SER A 181 -11.48 3.04 15.89
N PHE A 182 -11.13 1.74 15.91
CA PHE A 182 -11.12 0.93 17.13
C PHE A 182 -10.01 1.38 18.09
N PHE A 183 -8.84 1.70 17.57
CA PHE A 183 -7.76 2.27 18.35
C PHE A 183 -8.17 3.61 18.99
N ARG A 184 -8.71 4.55 18.21
CA ARG A 184 -9.12 5.86 18.72
C ARG A 184 -10.14 5.74 19.84
N ASP A 185 -11.19 4.92 19.65
CA ASP A 185 -12.20 4.67 20.70
C ASP A 185 -11.58 4.05 21.96
N SER A 186 -10.75 3.00 21.78
CA SER A 186 -10.10 2.30 22.89
C SER A 186 -9.06 3.18 23.59
N ALA A 187 -8.36 4.07 22.87
CA ALA A 187 -7.36 4.95 23.43
C ALA A 187 -7.91 5.93 24.48
N TYR A 188 -9.19 6.31 24.39
CA TYR A 188 -9.83 7.19 25.39
C TYR A 188 -10.43 6.40 26.57
N THR A 189 -10.77 5.13 26.36
CA THR A 189 -11.57 4.35 27.32
C THR A 189 -10.72 3.35 28.11
N ARG A 190 -9.55 2.96 27.62
CA ARG A 190 -8.69 1.95 28.26
C ARG A 190 -7.53 2.56 29.03
N PRO A 191 -7.12 1.95 30.17
CA PRO A 191 -6.15 2.54 31.08
C PRO A 191 -4.72 2.60 30.51
N ASP A 192 -4.31 1.60 29.72
CA ASP A 192 -2.94 1.44 29.22
C ASP A 192 -2.89 0.85 27.81
N LEU A 193 -1.70 0.82 27.21
CA LEU A 193 -1.51 0.35 25.83
C LEU A 193 -1.89 -1.13 25.63
N PRO A 194 -1.54 -2.10 26.52
CA PRO A 194 -1.99 -3.48 26.35
C PRO A 194 -3.51 -3.60 26.30
N ALA A 195 -4.22 -2.90 27.19
CA ALA A 195 -5.68 -2.91 27.19
C ALA A 195 -6.30 -2.23 25.97
N VAL A 196 -5.63 -1.20 25.40
CA VAL A 196 -6.03 -0.58 24.12
C VAL A 196 -5.89 -1.57 22.97
N LEU A 197 -4.73 -2.23 22.87
CA LEU A 197 -4.45 -3.17 21.80
C LEU A 197 -5.33 -4.42 21.87
N ASP A 198 -5.54 -4.97 23.07
CA ASP A 198 -6.44 -6.10 23.29
C ASP A 198 -7.91 -5.75 22.94
N ALA A 199 -8.38 -4.55 23.27
CA ALA A 199 -9.71 -4.12 22.88
C ALA A 199 -9.84 -3.89 21.36
N THR A 200 -8.77 -3.42 20.72
CA THR A 200 -8.70 -3.27 19.26
C THR A 200 -8.68 -4.62 18.57
N ASP A 201 -7.86 -5.57 19.05
CA ASP A 201 -7.74 -6.94 18.54
C ASP A 201 -9.09 -7.67 18.55
N ARG A 202 -9.78 -7.68 19.70
CA ARG A 202 -11.09 -8.33 19.81
C ARG A 202 -12.15 -7.79 18.86
N ARG A 203 -12.15 -6.48 18.59
CA ARG A 203 -13.09 -5.88 17.66
C ARG A 203 -12.72 -6.18 16.21
N LEU A 204 -11.42 -6.23 15.94
CA LEU A 204 -10.87 -6.53 14.62
C LEU A 204 -11.15 -7.98 14.21
N ALA A 205 -11.10 -8.93 15.16
CA ALA A 205 -11.32 -10.36 14.91
C ALA A 205 -12.66 -10.67 14.19
N ALA A 206 -13.68 -9.82 14.36
CA ALA A 206 -14.97 -9.99 13.68
C ALA A 206 -14.93 -9.57 12.18
N LEU A 207 -13.88 -8.88 11.74
CA LEU A 207 -13.73 -8.35 10.39
C LEU A 207 -12.65 -9.08 9.57
N LEU A 208 -11.78 -9.84 10.25
CA LEU A 208 -10.65 -10.53 9.62
C LEU A 208 -11.09 -11.84 8.97
N GLY A 209 -10.56 -12.10 7.77
CA GLY A 209 -10.56 -13.43 7.17
C GLY A 209 -9.50 -14.34 7.79
N ALA A 210 -9.45 -15.61 7.34
CA ALA A 210 -8.58 -16.63 7.94
C ALA A 210 -7.06 -16.33 7.81
N GLU A 211 -6.68 -15.49 6.84
CA GLU A 211 -5.28 -15.14 6.58
C GLU A 211 -4.95 -13.68 6.87
N ASP A 212 -5.93 -12.89 7.32
CA ASP A 212 -5.75 -11.46 7.58
C ASP A 212 -5.13 -11.23 8.95
N PHE A 213 -4.21 -10.30 9.04
CA PHE A 213 -3.66 -9.78 10.28
C PHE A 213 -3.15 -8.34 10.06
N VAL A 214 -2.89 -7.65 11.16
CA VAL A 214 -2.38 -6.28 11.12
C VAL A 214 -1.18 -6.16 12.05
N THR A 215 -0.02 -5.80 11.51
CA THR A 215 1.11 -5.42 12.35
C THR A 215 0.84 -4.06 12.98
N ALA A 216 1.19 -3.88 14.25
CA ALA A 216 0.92 -2.63 14.94
C ALA A 216 1.97 -2.32 16.00
N LEU A 217 2.33 -1.05 16.10
CA LEU A 217 3.14 -0.50 17.18
C LEU A 217 2.40 0.68 17.81
N ALA A 218 2.05 0.54 19.09
CA ALA A 218 1.45 1.62 19.86
C ALA A 218 2.48 2.29 20.76
N ALA A 219 2.39 3.63 20.88
CA ALA A 219 3.20 4.41 21.79
C ALA A 219 2.36 5.37 22.64
N GLU A 220 2.75 5.58 23.88
CA GLU A 220 2.16 6.55 24.80
C GLU A 220 3.24 7.50 25.30
N PHE A 221 3.09 8.80 25.07
CA PHE A 221 4.01 9.85 25.44
C PHE A 221 3.47 10.61 26.66
N ARG A 222 4.22 10.56 27.75
CA ARG A 222 3.89 11.28 28.99
C ARG A 222 4.99 12.27 29.30
N THR A 223 4.65 13.54 29.32
CA THR A 223 5.55 14.60 29.78
C THR A 223 5.17 14.98 31.19
N THR A 224 6.10 14.92 32.12
CA THR A 224 5.90 15.40 33.48
C THR A 224 6.59 16.77 33.65
N ARG A 225 5.90 17.71 34.28
CA ARG A 225 6.48 19.06 34.56
C ARG A 225 7.75 18.99 35.40
N ARG A 226 8.06 17.88 36.05
CA ARG A 226 9.20 17.68 36.96
C ARG A 226 10.41 16.99 36.29
N SER A 227 10.26 16.33 35.14
CA SER A 227 11.35 15.66 34.45
C SER A 227 11.76 16.45 33.22
N ALA A 228 13.05 16.61 32.99
CA ALA A 228 13.60 17.25 31.80
C ALA A 228 13.40 16.43 30.51
N GLY A 229 12.63 15.32 30.54
CA GLY A 229 12.44 14.42 29.40
C GLY A 229 11.00 13.91 29.28
N THR A 230 10.74 13.26 28.16
CA THR A 230 9.46 12.62 27.83
C THR A 230 9.57 11.12 28.08
N ARG A 231 8.72 10.58 28.96
CA ARG A 231 8.59 9.12 29.10
C ARG A 231 7.74 8.59 27.97
N VAL A 232 8.25 7.57 27.29
CA VAL A 232 7.56 6.86 26.20
C VAL A 232 7.36 5.41 26.61
N ARG A 233 6.15 4.92 26.47
CA ARG A 233 5.80 3.50 26.60
C ARG A 233 5.50 2.95 25.22
N LEU A 234 6.13 1.86 24.85
CA LEU A 234 5.97 1.19 23.56
C LEU A 234 5.35 -0.19 23.75
N ALA A 235 4.39 -0.56 22.90
CA ALA A 235 3.79 -1.87 22.85
C ALA A 235 3.73 -2.33 21.39
N ASN A 236 4.52 -3.35 21.04
CA ASN A 236 4.70 -3.83 19.67
C ASN A 236 3.96 -5.15 19.44
N CYS A 237 3.14 -5.20 18.40
CA CYS A 237 2.39 -6.37 17.92
C CYS A 237 2.89 -6.73 16.50
N GLY A 238 4.11 -7.30 16.40
CA GLY A 238 4.68 -7.78 15.15
C GLY A 238 5.08 -6.71 14.13
N HIS A 239 5.16 -5.43 14.53
CA HIS A 239 5.54 -4.32 13.65
C HIS A 239 7.04 -4.02 13.75
N HIS A 240 7.56 -3.26 12.77
CA HIS A 240 8.94 -2.79 12.78
C HIS A 240 9.27 -2.00 14.06
N PRO A 241 10.41 -2.27 14.73
CA PRO A 241 10.81 -1.51 15.90
C PRO A 241 11.15 -0.06 15.52
N PRO A 242 10.76 0.94 16.33
CA PRO A 242 11.07 2.32 16.02
C PRO A 242 12.56 2.61 16.18
N LEU A 243 13.07 3.55 15.39
CA LEU A 243 14.45 4.01 15.46
C LEU A 243 14.55 5.19 16.43
N LEU A 244 15.31 5.01 17.52
CA LEU A 244 15.70 6.10 18.41
C LEU A 244 16.88 6.85 17.79
N LEU A 245 16.75 8.16 17.71
CA LEU A 245 17.73 9.12 17.22
C LEU A 245 18.11 10.07 18.37
N PRO A 246 19.04 9.68 19.24
CA PRO A 246 19.47 10.54 20.34
C PRO A 246 20.19 11.77 19.79
N ALA A 247 20.01 12.92 20.45
CA ALA A 247 20.68 14.18 20.06
C ALA A 247 22.21 14.07 20.08
N GLY A 248 22.77 13.28 21.01
CA GLY A 248 24.21 13.17 21.23
C GLY A 248 24.82 11.77 21.08
N ALA A 249 24.09 10.76 20.55
CA ALA A 249 24.55 9.38 20.45
C ALA A 249 24.15 8.75 19.10
N PRO A 250 24.73 7.61 18.69
CA PRO A 250 24.33 6.92 17.48
C PRO A 250 22.86 6.43 17.53
N PRO A 251 22.20 6.31 16.36
CA PRO A 251 20.87 5.73 16.24
C PRO A 251 20.84 4.29 16.75
N ARG A 252 19.68 3.88 17.30
CA ARG A 252 19.45 2.49 17.69
C ARG A 252 17.99 2.10 17.53
N LEU A 253 17.75 0.86 17.09
CA LEU A 253 16.42 0.27 17.06
C LEU A 253 15.96 -0.07 18.48
N LEU A 254 14.70 0.20 18.77
CA LEU A 254 14.06 -0.18 20.04
C LEU A 254 13.27 -1.48 19.84
N ALA A 255 13.98 -2.59 19.60
CA ALA A 255 13.35 -3.89 19.48
C ALA A 255 12.61 -4.27 20.77
N PRO A 256 11.42 -4.90 20.69
CA PRO A 256 10.72 -5.40 21.86
C PRO A 256 11.56 -6.49 22.54
N ALA A 257 11.54 -6.52 23.88
CA ALA A 257 12.25 -7.55 24.65
C ALA A 257 11.67 -8.95 24.37
N GLU A 258 10.36 -9.01 24.20
CA GLU A 258 9.61 -10.23 23.86
C GLU A 258 8.75 -9.94 22.63
N PRO A 259 9.06 -10.53 21.46
CA PRO A 259 8.21 -10.42 20.27
C PRO A 259 6.86 -11.07 20.52
N THR A 260 5.81 -10.48 19.95
CA THR A 260 4.45 -11.04 19.97
C THR A 260 3.83 -11.04 18.59
N THR A 261 2.72 -11.74 18.42
CA THR A 261 1.97 -11.83 17.18
C THR A 261 1.34 -10.48 16.78
N PRO A 262 1.03 -10.27 15.50
CA PRO A 262 0.21 -9.16 15.04
C PRO A 262 -1.21 -9.17 15.61
N LEU A 263 -1.93 -8.05 15.48
CA LEU A 263 -3.37 -7.97 15.73
C LEU A 263 -4.12 -8.93 14.80
N GLY A 264 -5.15 -9.56 15.31
CA GLY A 264 -5.88 -10.66 14.66
C GLY A 264 -5.37 -12.05 15.07
N LEU A 265 -4.17 -12.12 15.66
CA LEU A 265 -3.55 -13.38 16.12
C LEU A 265 -3.34 -13.40 17.65
N HIS A 266 -4.19 -12.68 18.39
CA HIS A 266 -4.22 -12.61 19.85
C HIS A 266 -2.88 -12.18 20.47
N PRO A 267 -2.37 -10.98 20.17
CA PRO A 267 -1.09 -10.49 20.69
C PRO A 267 -1.14 -10.27 22.21
N ALA A 268 0.03 -10.49 22.84
CA ALA A 268 0.24 -10.18 24.25
C ALA A 268 1.49 -9.30 24.42
N PRO A 269 1.45 -8.02 23.99
CA PRO A 269 2.63 -7.18 23.95
C PRO A 269 3.13 -6.81 25.34
N VAL A 270 4.44 -6.98 25.55
CA VAL A 270 5.14 -6.48 26.74
C VAL A 270 5.48 -5.00 26.51
N VAL A 271 5.14 -4.16 27.48
CA VAL A 271 5.41 -2.73 27.41
C VAL A 271 6.88 -2.45 27.70
N GLN A 272 7.52 -1.73 26.78
CA GLN A 272 8.86 -1.22 26.94
C GLN A 272 8.82 0.27 27.32
N ASP A 273 9.49 0.64 28.42
CA ASP A 273 9.65 2.03 28.86
C ASP A 273 10.93 2.63 28.31
N VAL A 274 10.83 3.82 27.69
CA VAL A 274 11.96 4.60 27.17
C VAL A 274 11.83 6.02 27.66
N THR A 275 12.95 6.68 27.98
CA THR A 275 12.96 8.11 28.30
C THR A 275 13.72 8.85 27.19
N LEU A 276 13.07 9.85 26.61
CA LEU A 276 13.66 10.75 25.64
C LEU A 276 14.14 12.01 26.35
N GLY A 277 15.41 12.36 26.14
CA GLY A 277 15.94 13.68 26.50
C GLY A 277 15.42 14.77 25.55
N PRO A 278 15.61 16.06 25.91
CA PRO A 278 15.28 17.15 24.99
C PRO A 278 16.07 17.05 23.67
N GLY A 279 15.35 17.13 22.54
CA GLY A 279 15.94 17.00 21.21
C GLY A 279 16.17 15.57 20.73
N ASP A 280 15.92 14.55 21.58
CA ASP A 280 15.88 13.16 21.11
C ASP A 280 14.65 12.96 20.22
N ARG A 281 14.81 12.14 19.16
CA ARG A 281 13.74 11.82 18.22
C ARG A 281 13.47 10.32 18.16
N LEU A 282 12.22 9.98 17.91
CA LEU A 282 11.79 8.61 17.54
C LEU A 282 11.21 8.64 16.13
N LEU A 283 11.70 7.76 15.28
CA LEU A 283 11.16 7.49 13.96
C LEU A 283 10.38 6.17 14.00
N PHE A 284 9.08 6.25 13.77
CA PHE A 284 8.18 5.13 13.52
C PHE A 284 7.97 5.02 12.01
N TYR A 285 7.91 3.83 11.46
CA TYR A 285 7.86 3.64 10.00
C TYR A 285 7.27 2.28 9.64
N THR A 286 6.67 2.19 8.46
CA THR A 286 6.18 0.96 7.85
C THR A 286 7.25 0.28 7.01
N ASP A 287 6.98 -0.94 6.56
CA ASP A 287 7.92 -1.76 5.77
C ASP A 287 8.35 -1.09 4.47
N GLY A 288 7.47 -0.30 3.82
CA GLY A 288 7.83 0.46 2.63
C GLY A 288 9.04 1.40 2.81
N LEU A 289 9.29 1.89 4.05
CA LEU A 289 10.53 2.61 4.34
C LEU A 289 11.68 1.64 4.66
N ALA A 290 11.42 0.61 5.49
CA ALA A 290 12.47 -0.32 5.95
C ALA A 290 13.02 -1.18 4.80
N GLU A 291 12.15 -1.56 3.86
CA GLU A 291 12.45 -2.46 2.74
C GLU A 291 12.70 -1.73 1.42
N ALA A 292 12.71 -0.39 1.45
CA ALA A 292 13.02 0.42 0.27
C ALA A 292 14.38 0.04 -0.32
N ARG A 293 14.41 -0.19 -1.64
CA ARG A 293 15.60 -0.65 -2.35
C ARG A 293 16.05 0.36 -3.39
N SER A 294 17.37 0.48 -3.50
CA SER A 294 17.98 1.19 -4.63
C SER A 294 17.75 0.44 -5.95
N PRO A 295 18.01 1.05 -7.12
CA PRO A 295 17.98 0.37 -8.41
C PRO A 295 18.92 -0.85 -8.49
N GLU A 296 20.00 -0.85 -7.69
CA GLU A 296 20.97 -1.94 -7.57
C GLU A 296 20.46 -3.07 -6.66
N GLY A 297 19.37 -2.84 -5.89
CA GLY A 297 18.75 -3.80 -4.99
C GLY A 297 19.16 -3.67 -3.52
N ASP A 298 19.99 -2.68 -3.16
CA ASP A 298 20.43 -2.44 -1.80
C ASP A 298 19.30 -1.87 -0.94
N MET A 299 19.12 -2.40 0.26
CA MET A 299 18.14 -1.88 1.21
C MET A 299 18.60 -0.53 1.79
N VAL A 300 17.62 0.30 2.17
CA VAL A 300 17.91 1.58 2.82
C VAL A 300 18.66 1.36 4.15
N ASP A 301 19.71 2.14 4.37
CA ASP A 301 20.37 2.19 5.68
C ASP A 301 19.61 3.15 6.62
N LEU A 302 18.80 2.58 7.51
CA LEU A 302 18.03 3.36 8.49
C LEU A 302 18.94 4.23 9.39
N ALA A 303 20.14 3.76 9.72
CA ALA A 303 21.08 4.55 10.52
C ALA A 303 21.64 5.74 9.72
N GLY A 304 21.86 5.55 8.42
CA GLY A 304 22.29 6.60 7.49
C GLY A 304 21.27 7.72 7.31
N LEU A 305 19.98 7.45 7.55
CA LEU A 305 18.90 8.46 7.52
C LEU A 305 18.99 9.49 8.66
N ARG A 306 19.87 9.27 9.66
CA ARG A 306 20.08 10.20 10.78
C ARG A 306 20.32 11.64 10.33
N SER A 307 21.14 11.85 9.30
CA SER A 307 21.48 13.19 8.81
C SER A 307 20.25 13.96 8.34
N ALA A 308 19.33 13.30 7.66
CA ALA A 308 18.05 13.87 7.25
C ALA A 308 17.17 14.16 8.45
N CYS A 309 17.04 13.21 9.38
CA CYS A 309 16.24 13.34 10.59
C CYS A 309 16.80 14.36 11.62
N SER A 310 18.00 14.92 11.43
CA SER A 310 18.65 15.83 12.38
C SER A 310 18.48 17.31 12.04
N ARG A 311 17.66 17.68 11.04
CA ARG A 311 17.33 19.07 10.75
C ARG A 311 16.71 19.75 11.97
N ALA A 312 16.97 21.06 12.14
CA ALA A 312 16.54 21.80 13.34
C ALA A 312 15.01 21.87 13.47
N VAL A 313 14.31 22.05 12.36
CA VAL A 313 12.84 22.04 12.32
C VAL A 313 12.38 20.62 12.02
N LEU A 314 11.40 20.12 12.78
CA LEU A 314 10.93 18.74 12.66
C LEU A 314 10.28 18.48 11.29
N ASP A 315 9.57 19.46 10.74
CA ASP A 315 8.93 19.40 9.44
C ASP A 315 9.97 19.30 8.32
N ASP A 316 11.02 20.15 8.37
CA ASP A 316 12.15 20.08 7.43
C ASP A 316 12.91 18.75 7.53
N ALA A 317 12.96 18.16 8.72
CA ALA A 317 13.57 16.84 8.94
C ALA A 317 12.74 15.74 8.30
N ALA A 318 11.42 15.80 8.39
CA ALA A 318 10.52 14.85 7.75
C ALA A 318 10.59 14.95 6.22
N ASP A 319 10.62 16.16 5.68
CA ASP A 319 10.77 16.40 4.24
C ASP A 319 12.14 15.93 3.72
N ALA A 320 13.23 16.22 4.46
CA ALA A 320 14.56 15.73 4.12
C ALA A 320 14.67 14.19 4.18
N LEU A 321 13.96 13.54 5.10
CA LEU A 321 13.86 12.08 5.15
C LEU A 321 13.16 11.53 3.91
N GLN A 322 12.03 12.12 3.52
CA GLN A 322 11.31 11.74 2.31
C GLN A 322 12.16 11.93 1.05
N GLU A 323 12.85 13.06 0.93
CA GLU A 323 13.79 13.32 -0.18
C GLU A 323 14.95 12.31 -0.21
N ALA A 324 15.49 11.94 0.94
CA ALA A 324 16.57 10.95 1.04
C ALA A 324 16.08 9.57 0.57
N LEU A 325 14.86 9.17 0.96
CA LEU A 325 14.24 7.94 0.52
C LEU A 325 14.02 7.94 -1.00
N LEU A 326 13.42 8.99 -1.56
CA LEU A 326 13.17 9.09 -3.00
C LEU A 326 14.47 9.10 -3.83
N ARG A 327 15.54 9.72 -3.31
CA ARG A 327 16.85 9.64 -3.95
C ARG A 327 17.46 8.24 -3.91
N HIS A 328 17.27 7.50 -2.81
CA HIS A 328 17.76 6.12 -2.67
C HIS A 328 17.05 5.19 -3.66
N THR A 329 15.75 5.38 -3.88
CA THR A 329 14.91 4.54 -4.74
C THR A 329 14.80 5.04 -6.19
N ASP A 330 15.56 6.06 -6.58
CA ASP A 330 15.46 6.75 -7.89
C ASP A 330 14.02 7.20 -8.21
N GLY A 331 13.29 7.64 -7.18
CA GLY A 331 11.91 8.11 -7.29
C GLY A 331 10.86 6.99 -7.45
N VAL A 332 11.25 5.72 -7.41
CA VAL A 332 10.34 4.58 -7.58
C VAL A 332 10.22 3.81 -6.26
N LEU A 333 9.08 3.93 -5.60
CA LEU A 333 8.77 3.14 -4.41
C LEU A 333 8.08 1.83 -4.82
N ALA A 334 8.49 0.74 -4.19
CA ALA A 334 7.89 -0.58 -4.39
C ALA A 334 6.59 -0.75 -3.60
N ASP A 335 6.49 -0.08 -2.45
CA ASP A 335 5.33 -0.09 -1.56
C ASP A 335 5.05 1.30 -1.01
N ASP A 336 3.87 1.48 -0.42
CA ASP A 336 3.47 2.69 0.28
C ASP A 336 4.37 2.92 1.50
N VAL A 337 4.60 4.17 1.85
CA VAL A 337 5.48 4.54 2.97
C VAL A 337 4.72 5.46 3.92
N ALA A 338 4.54 4.99 5.15
CA ALA A 338 4.13 5.84 6.26
C ALA A 338 5.27 5.99 7.26
N PHE A 339 5.50 7.20 7.74
CA PHE A 339 6.40 7.40 8.87
C PHE A 339 5.95 8.53 9.78
N ILE A 340 6.34 8.43 11.05
CA ILE A 340 6.06 9.45 12.06
C ILE A 340 7.36 9.77 12.76
N LEU A 341 7.77 11.04 12.71
CA LEU A 341 8.90 11.57 13.46
C LEU A 341 8.38 12.30 14.69
N VAL A 342 8.82 11.88 15.87
CA VAL A 342 8.43 12.48 17.16
C VAL A 342 9.67 13.04 17.83
N GLU A 343 9.63 14.29 18.28
CA GLU A 343 10.70 14.98 19.01
C GLU A 343 10.27 15.29 20.44
N SER A 344 11.14 14.98 21.40
CA SER A 344 10.97 15.44 22.77
C SER A 344 11.37 16.91 22.89
N CYS A 345 10.39 17.77 23.16
CA CYS A 345 10.57 19.21 23.31
C CYS A 345 10.70 19.57 24.80
N PRO A 346 11.46 20.62 25.16
CA PRO A 346 11.41 21.15 26.51
C PRO A 346 9.99 21.60 26.84
N PRO A 347 9.52 21.45 28.10
CA PRO A 347 8.20 21.90 28.48
C PRO A 347 8.09 23.41 28.23
N VAL A 348 7.06 23.82 27.49
CA VAL A 348 6.76 25.24 27.22
C VAL A 348 6.43 25.91 28.57
N SER A 349 7.21 26.88 28.99
CA SER A 349 6.89 27.71 30.16
C SER A 349 5.62 28.54 29.87
N ALA A 350 4.71 28.59 30.83
CA ALA A 350 3.35 29.14 30.72
C ALA A 350 3.16 30.57 30.13
N PRO A 351 4.17 31.43 29.90
CA PRO A 351 3.96 32.74 29.28
C PRO A 351 3.72 32.76 27.79
N ASP A 352 4.14 31.71 27.07
CA ASP A 352 4.12 31.71 25.57
C ASP A 352 2.79 31.35 24.90
N LEU A 353 1.78 31.01 25.69
CA LEU A 353 0.45 30.64 25.12
C LEU A 353 -0.38 31.84 24.63
N ARG A 354 0.11 33.09 24.78
CA ARG A 354 -0.61 34.28 24.32
C ARG A 354 -0.16 34.86 22.98
N GLY A 355 0.84 34.26 22.34
CA GLY A 355 1.46 34.80 21.13
C GLY A 355 1.20 34.08 19.80
N ALA A 356 0.53 32.94 19.77
CA ALA A 356 0.44 32.10 18.57
C ALA A 356 -0.96 32.06 17.92
N CYS A 357 -1.80 33.08 18.15
CA CYS A 357 -3.05 33.23 17.40
C CYS A 357 -2.91 34.39 16.40
N GLY A 358 -1.98 34.26 15.46
CA GLY A 358 -1.80 35.15 14.31
C GLY A 358 -2.34 34.51 13.08
N THR A 359 -3.62 34.71 12.83
CA THR A 359 -4.29 34.52 11.54
C THR A 359 -3.42 35.06 10.41
N ARG A 360 -2.99 34.20 9.48
CA ARG A 360 -2.76 34.59 8.10
C ARG A 360 -4.01 34.19 7.29
N ALA A 361 -4.91 35.15 7.17
CA ALA A 361 -5.83 35.22 6.06
C ALA A 361 -5.12 35.99 4.94
N GLY A 362 -5.12 35.44 3.74
CA GLY A 362 -4.55 36.01 2.53
C GLY A 362 -4.60 34.97 1.43
#